data_78dbb09c89e2995d5e6fcb25386aaf41
#
_entry.id   78dbb09c89e2995d5e6fcb25386aaf41
#
_cell.length_a   1.000
_cell.length_b   1.000
_cell.length_c   1.000
_cell.angle_alpha   90.00
_cell.angle_beta   90.00
_cell.angle_gamma   90.00
#
_symmetry.space_group_name_H-M   'P 1'
#
loop_
_entity.id
_entity.type
_entity.pdbx_description
1 polymer ?
#
loop_
_entity_poly.entity_id
_entity_poly.type
_entity_poly.pdbx_seq_one_letter_code
_entity_poly.pdbx_strand_id
1 'polypeptide(L)'
;MEFGSVHERMREDSKQVLELYGKHARDWAPREVAEITENAQLGWMANLTDALEIWRAKTHEKMSDGERILAYVNLGMLLECWLTLYLCVWLRDYKKQAKDGRMPYELTFNEMETFFEEKVWEEWPEGKKWSPWIDKIRRYRNAVHPFMRRDIGTTKELKDDLNKFDQLIVDEFSPALLMDYDENLLDNGEN
;
A
#
# COMPACT_ATOMS: atom_id res chain seq x y z
N MET A 1 8.23 23.15 14.40
CA MET A 1 7.54 22.67 13.19
C MET A 1 6.24 22.04 13.65
N GLU A 2 5.10 22.63 13.32
CA GLU A 2 3.81 21.97 13.54
C GLU A 2 3.79 20.72 12.64
N PHE A 3 3.67 19.57 13.26
CA PHE A 3 3.45 18.34 12.51
C PHE A 3 2.06 18.43 11.90
N GLY A 4 1.97 18.44 10.57
CA GLY A 4 0.71 18.35 9.85
C GLY A 4 -0.10 17.12 10.29
N SER A 5 -1.38 17.05 9.90
CA SER A 5 -2.21 15.88 10.19
C SER A 5 -1.58 14.59 9.64
N VAL A 6 -1.90 13.43 10.21
CA VAL A 6 -1.43 12.12 9.71
C VAL A 6 -1.74 11.98 8.21
N HIS A 7 -2.88 12.52 7.79
CA HIS A 7 -3.29 12.52 6.38
C HIS A 7 -2.35 13.36 5.50
N GLU A 8 -1.95 14.55 5.93
CA GLU A 8 -0.99 15.39 5.18
C GLU A 8 0.37 14.70 5.08
N ARG A 9 0.83 14.09 6.16
CA ARG A 9 2.03 13.26 6.17
C ARG A 9 1.92 12.10 5.18
N MET A 10 0.85 11.33 5.24
CA MET A 10 0.63 10.21 4.32
C MET A 10 0.73 10.65 2.85
N ARG A 11 0.14 11.80 2.49
CA ARG A 11 0.21 12.32 1.12
C ARG A 11 1.63 12.71 0.71
N GLU A 12 2.36 13.38 1.59
CA GLU A 12 3.74 13.78 1.32
C GLU A 12 4.67 12.56 1.22
N ASP A 13 4.59 11.64 2.18
CA ASP A 13 5.36 10.40 2.21
C ASP A 13 5.06 9.55 0.96
N SER A 14 3.77 9.38 0.60
CA SER A 14 3.38 8.65 -0.60
C SER A 14 3.98 9.27 -1.86
N LYS A 15 3.92 10.59 -1.99
CA LYS A 15 4.51 11.30 -3.12
C LYS A 15 6.02 11.07 -3.19
N GLN A 16 6.71 11.18 -2.06
CA GLN A 16 8.15 10.96 -1.98
C GLN A 16 8.53 9.55 -2.38
N VAL A 17 7.87 8.52 -1.82
CA VAL A 17 8.10 7.11 -2.16
C VAL A 17 7.85 6.86 -3.65
N LEU A 18 6.71 7.29 -4.18
CA LEU A 18 6.36 7.06 -5.58
C LEU A 18 7.28 7.81 -6.56
N GLU A 19 7.79 8.98 -6.19
CA GLU A 19 8.78 9.70 -6.97
C GLU A 19 10.14 9.01 -6.93
N LEU A 20 10.58 8.58 -5.76
CA LEU A 20 11.84 7.88 -5.55
C LEU A 20 11.91 6.60 -6.40
N TYR A 21 10.93 5.73 -6.28
CA TYR A 21 10.91 4.46 -7.01
C TYR A 21 10.49 4.60 -8.48
N GLY A 22 9.66 5.58 -8.82
CA GLY A 22 9.20 5.78 -10.20
C GLY A 22 10.17 6.52 -11.11
N LYS A 23 11.08 7.34 -10.55
CA LYS A 23 11.97 8.17 -11.35
C LYS A 23 13.45 7.97 -11.07
N HIS A 24 13.80 7.60 -9.84
CA HIS A 24 15.16 7.62 -9.34
C HIS A 24 15.69 6.23 -8.91
N ALA A 25 14.89 5.17 -9.04
CA ALA A 25 15.29 3.83 -8.62
C ALA A 25 16.62 3.37 -9.25
N ARG A 26 16.90 3.73 -10.51
CA ARG A 26 18.16 3.34 -11.18
C ARG A 26 19.41 3.93 -10.56
N ASP A 27 19.27 5.02 -9.84
CA ASP A 27 20.41 5.73 -9.29
C ASP A 27 20.96 5.04 -8.02
N TRP A 28 20.13 4.21 -7.36
CA TRP A 28 20.45 3.67 -6.04
C TRP A 28 19.90 2.27 -5.75
N ALA A 29 18.73 1.89 -6.29
CA ALA A 29 18.12 0.59 -6.01
C ALA A 29 18.82 -0.55 -6.77
N PRO A 30 18.75 -1.80 -6.28
CA PRO A 30 19.20 -2.94 -7.03
C PRO A 30 18.57 -2.98 -8.42
N ARG A 31 19.35 -3.35 -9.45
CA ARG A 31 18.94 -3.28 -10.85
C ARG A 31 17.58 -3.92 -11.11
N GLU A 32 17.30 -5.07 -10.51
CA GLU A 32 16.04 -5.79 -10.71
C GLU A 32 14.84 -5.02 -10.11
N VAL A 33 15.02 -4.40 -8.96
CA VAL A 33 14.02 -3.52 -8.33
C VAL A 33 13.75 -2.32 -9.22
N ALA A 34 14.79 -1.66 -9.71
CA ALA A 34 14.67 -0.51 -10.61
C ALA A 34 13.92 -0.88 -11.91
N GLU A 35 14.24 -2.01 -12.53
CA GLU A 35 13.55 -2.49 -13.73
C GLU A 35 12.05 -2.76 -13.48
N ILE A 36 11.69 -3.31 -12.32
CA ILE A 36 10.29 -3.55 -11.94
C ILE A 36 9.55 -2.23 -11.73
N THR A 37 10.11 -1.32 -10.94
CA THR A 37 9.44 -0.08 -10.55
C THR A 37 9.29 0.90 -11.71
N GLU A 38 10.24 0.95 -12.64
CA GLU A 38 10.12 1.72 -13.88
C GLU A 38 9.00 1.22 -14.81
N ASN A 39 8.81 -0.10 -14.87
CA ASN A 39 7.74 -0.69 -15.67
C ASN A 39 6.38 -0.63 -14.95
N ALA A 40 6.36 -0.35 -13.66
CA ALA A 40 5.14 -0.18 -12.88
C ALA A 40 4.48 1.16 -13.16
N GLN A 41 3.15 1.19 -13.09
CA GLN A 41 2.35 2.40 -13.28
C GLN A 41 2.23 3.18 -11.95
N LEU A 42 3.36 3.54 -11.32
CA LEU A 42 3.37 4.24 -10.02
C LEU A 42 2.63 5.58 -10.06
N GLY A 43 2.59 6.24 -11.23
CA GLY A 43 1.76 7.42 -11.44
C GLY A 43 0.25 7.16 -11.26
N TRP A 44 -0.22 5.94 -11.51
CA TRP A 44 -1.62 5.59 -11.23
C TRP A 44 -1.86 5.43 -9.73
N MET A 45 -0.89 4.94 -8.95
CA MET A 45 -1.00 4.94 -7.48
C MET A 45 -1.14 6.36 -6.95
N ALA A 46 -0.36 7.31 -7.46
CA ALA A 46 -0.49 8.72 -7.08
C ALA A 46 -1.90 9.25 -7.39
N ASN A 47 -2.41 9.02 -8.60
CA ASN A 47 -3.77 9.44 -8.99
C ASN A 47 -4.85 8.79 -8.14
N LEU A 48 -4.71 7.51 -7.79
CA LEU A 48 -5.65 6.79 -6.90
C LEU A 48 -5.59 7.33 -5.47
N THR A 49 -4.41 7.75 -5.01
CA THR A 49 -4.23 8.41 -3.71
C THR A 49 -4.96 9.76 -3.69
N ASP A 50 -4.80 10.57 -4.73
CA ASP A 50 -5.54 11.83 -4.86
C ASP A 50 -7.07 11.59 -4.93
N ALA A 51 -7.52 10.52 -5.57
CA ALA A 51 -8.94 10.18 -5.65
C ALA A 51 -9.54 9.81 -4.28
N LEU A 52 -8.75 9.41 -3.26
CA LEU A 52 -9.25 9.19 -1.91
C LEU A 52 -9.84 10.48 -1.29
N GLU A 53 -9.38 11.66 -1.71
CA GLU A 53 -9.92 12.94 -1.23
C GLU A 53 -11.40 13.12 -1.57
N ILE A 54 -11.84 12.62 -2.72
CA ILE A 54 -13.25 12.62 -3.11
C ILE A 54 -14.08 11.86 -2.08
N TRP A 55 -13.58 10.70 -1.66
CA TRP A 55 -14.26 9.85 -0.69
C TRP A 55 -14.21 10.43 0.71
N ARG A 56 -13.08 11.03 1.12
CA ARG A 56 -12.97 11.74 2.40
C ARG A 56 -14.00 12.85 2.52
N ALA A 57 -14.08 13.71 1.51
CA ALA A 57 -15.09 14.77 1.46
C ALA A 57 -16.51 14.21 1.62
N LYS A 58 -16.83 13.12 0.91
CA LYS A 58 -18.14 12.48 0.96
C LYS A 58 -18.47 11.80 2.30
N THR A 59 -17.48 11.44 3.13
CA THR A 59 -17.76 10.86 4.47
C THR A 59 -18.40 11.84 5.45
N HIS A 60 -18.48 13.11 5.13
CA HIS A 60 -19.22 14.12 5.89
C HIS A 60 -20.71 14.14 5.54
N GLU A 61 -21.14 13.40 4.53
CA GLU A 61 -22.51 13.31 4.02
C GLU A 61 -23.00 11.85 4.12
N LYS A 62 -24.29 11.65 3.82
CA LYS A 62 -24.84 10.30 3.70
C LYS A 62 -24.47 9.72 2.34
N MET A 63 -23.56 8.78 2.31
CA MET A 63 -23.17 8.05 1.10
C MET A 63 -24.17 6.96 0.75
N SER A 64 -24.45 6.79 -0.55
CA SER A 64 -25.13 5.63 -1.09
C SER A 64 -24.26 4.37 -1.02
N ASP A 65 -24.87 3.20 -1.15
CA ASP A 65 -24.16 1.91 -1.20
C ASP A 65 -23.14 1.87 -2.37
N GLY A 66 -23.55 2.38 -3.54
CA GLY A 66 -22.68 2.45 -4.72
C GLY A 66 -21.43 3.32 -4.48
N GLU A 67 -21.58 4.47 -3.84
CA GLU A 67 -20.44 5.33 -3.49
C GLU A 67 -19.51 4.66 -2.50
N ARG A 68 -20.04 3.96 -1.49
CA ARG A 68 -19.22 3.21 -0.54
C ARG A 68 -18.47 2.06 -1.22
N ILE A 69 -19.12 1.31 -2.12
CA ILE A 69 -18.48 0.25 -2.91
C ILE A 69 -17.31 0.84 -3.71
N LEU A 70 -17.52 1.93 -4.45
CA LEU A 70 -16.46 2.55 -5.23
C LEU A 70 -15.32 3.09 -4.36
N ALA A 71 -15.63 3.64 -3.20
CA ALA A 71 -14.61 4.09 -2.25
C ALA A 71 -13.75 2.91 -1.74
N TYR A 72 -14.37 1.78 -1.39
CA TYR A 72 -13.63 0.58 -0.99
C TYR A 72 -12.87 -0.09 -2.15
N VAL A 73 -13.36 0.00 -3.38
CA VAL A 73 -12.60 -0.44 -4.55
C VAL A 73 -11.32 0.40 -4.69
N ASN A 74 -11.42 1.73 -4.59
CA ASN A 74 -10.26 2.60 -4.65
C ASN A 74 -9.27 2.32 -3.50
N LEU A 75 -9.76 2.30 -2.26
CA LEU A 75 -8.94 2.02 -1.08
C LEU A 75 -8.26 0.65 -1.15
N GLY A 76 -9.00 -0.39 -1.55
CA GLY A 76 -8.47 -1.75 -1.67
C GLY A 76 -7.46 -1.90 -2.80
N MET A 77 -7.66 -1.21 -3.93
CA MET A 77 -6.67 -1.17 -5.01
C MET A 77 -5.36 -0.52 -4.55
N LEU A 78 -5.45 0.61 -3.85
CA LEU A 78 -4.26 1.28 -3.30
C LEU A 78 -3.54 0.40 -2.29
N LEU A 79 -4.27 -0.21 -1.37
CA LEU A 79 -3.67 -1.11 -0.38
C LEU A 79 -2.93 -2.26 -1.06
N GLU A 80 -3.54 -2.92 -2.05
CA GLU A 80 -2.90 -3.97 -2.85
C GLU A 80 -1.62 -3.45 -3.54
N CYS A 81 -1.66 -2.26 -4.12
CA CYS A 81 -0.50 -1.65 -4.75
C CYS A 81 0.65 -1.37 -3.77
N TRP A 82 0.34 -0.88 -2.57
CA TRP A 82 1.35 -0.65 -1.53
C TRP A 82 1.99 -1.93 -1.02
N LEU A 83 1.19 -2.99 -0.79
CA LEU A 83 1.71 -4.31 -0.43
C LEU A 83 2.61 -4.86 -1.54
N THR A 84 2.20 -4.72 -2.80
CA THR A 84 3.00 -5.14 -3.96
C THR A 84 4.31 -4.37 -4.04
N LEU A 85 4.27 -3.04 -3.91
CA LEU A 85 5.47 -2.19 -3.96
C LEU A 85 6.46 -2.59 -2.86
N TYR A 86 5.97 -2.78 -1.62
CA TYR A 86 6.79 -3.24 -0.52
C TYR A 86 7.54 -4.54 -0.88
N LEU A 87 6.84 -5.56 -1.35
CA LEU A 87 7.45 -6.84 -1.71
C LEU A 87 8.39 -6.74 -2.92
N CYS A 88 8.13 -5.82 -3.85
CA CYS A 88 9.02 -5.56 -4.98
C CYS A 88 10.30 -4.85 -4.56
N VAL A 89 10.25 -3.96 -3.58
CA VAL A 89 11.42 -3.29 -3.02
C VAL A 89 12.26 -4.28 -2.22
N TRP A 90 11.63 -5.06 -1.37
CA TRP A 90 12.26 -6.15 -0.60
C TRP A 90 12.32 -7.48 -1.39
N LEU A 91 12.55 -7.38 -2.72
CA LEU A 91 12.49 -8.51 -3.64
C LEU A 91 13.44 -9.65 -3.28
N ARG A 92 14.63 -9.33 -2.77
CA ARG A 92 15.62 -10.32 -2.37
C ARG A 92 15.10 -11.21 -1.25
N ASP A 93 14.45 -10.62 -0.25
CA ASP A 93 13.93 -11.34 0.91
C ASP A 93 12.61 -12.05 0.56
N TYR A 94 11.77 -11.41 -0.26
CA TYR A 94 10.62 -12.08 -0.86
C TYR A 94 11.03 -13.37 -1.59
N LYS A 95 12.01 -13.33 -2.49
CA LYS A 95 12.47 -14.51 -3.27
C LYS A 95 13.04 -15.64 -2.41
N LYS A 96 13.64 -15.34 -1.26
CA LYS A 96 14.11 -16.37 -0.31
C LYS A 96 12.96 -17.17 0.29
N GLN A 97 11.79 -16.55 0.41
CA GLN A 97 10.63 -17.10 1.12
C GLN A 97 9.53 -17.60 0.16
N ALA A 98 9.42 -17.01 -1.04
CA ALA A 98 8.48 -17.43 -2.07
C ALA A 98 8.89 -18.78 -2.67
N LYS A 99 7.98 -19.78 -2.55
CA LYS A 99 8.27 -21.18 -2.95
C LYS A 99 7.94 -21.48 -4.40
N ASP A 100 7.12 -20.66 -5.03
CA ASP A 100 6.56 -20.92 -6.38
C ASP A 100 7.23 -20.13 -7.49
N GLY A 101 8.21 -19.28 -7.15
CA GLY A 101 8.99 -18.48 -8.10
C GLY A 101 8.22 -17.33 -8.76
N ARG A 102 6.96 -17.09 -8.39
CA ARG A 102 6.19 -15.95 -8.89
C ARG A 102 6.75 -14.63 -8.35
N MET A 103 6.57 -13.58 -9.13
CA MET A 103 6.91 -12.23 -8.71
C MET A 103 5.78 -11.63 -7.85
N PRO A 104 6.06 -10.62 -6.96
CA PRO A 104 5.04 -10.02 -6.12
C PRO A 104 3.80 -9.52 -6.88
N TYR A 105 3.99 -8.94 -8.06
CA TYR A 105 2.91 -8.42 -8.90
C TYR A 105 2.07 -9.50 -9.60
N GLU A 106 2.43 -10.77 -9.48
CA GLU A 106 1.67 -11.92 -9.99
C GLU A 106 0.78 -12.55 -8.90
N LEU A 107 0.92 -12.09 -7.65
CA LEU A 107 0.09 -12.56 -6.54
C LEU A 107 -1.29 -11.89 -6.58
N THR A 108 -2.31 -12.66 -6.25
CA THR A 108 -3.62 -12.09 -5.90
C THR A 108 -3.54 -11.38 -4.55
N PHE A 109 -4.47 -10.47 -4.29
CA PHE A 109 -4.53 -9.78 -2.99
C PHE A 109 -4.60 -10.76 -1.81
N ASN A 110 -5.33 -11.86 -1.93
CA ASN A 110 -5.42 -12.87 -0.89
C ASN A 110 -4.09 -13.60 -0.65
N GLU A 111 -3.37 -13.96 -1.71
CA GLU A 111 -2.05 -14.59 -1.59
C GLU A 111 -1.04 -13.64 -0.98
N MET A 112 -1.10 -12.37 -1.34
CA MET A 112 -0.25 -11.32 -0.79
C MET A 112 -0.51 -11.10 0.70
N GLU A 113 -1.77 -11.01 1.10
CA GLU A 113 -2.18 -10.93 2.51
C GLU A 113 -1.64 -12.12 3.32
N THR A 114 -1.81 -13.34 2.79
CA THR A 114 -1.26 -14.56 3.40
C THR A 114 0.26 -14.49 3.53
N PHE A 115 0.95 -14.01 2.50
CA PHE A 115 2.40 -13.86 2.55
C PHE A 115 2.84 -12.84 3.62
N PHE A 116 2.14 -11.71 3.73
CA PHE A 116 2.41 -10.74 4.79
C PHE A 116 2.19 -11.34 6.17
N GLU A 117 1.09 -12.06 6.39
CA GLU A 117 0.77 -12.66 7.69
C GLU A 117 1.79 -13.72 8.10
N GLU A 118 2.20 -14.60 7.17
CA GLU A 118 3.06 -15.73 7.45
C GLU A 118 4.56 -15.41 7.43
N LYS A 119 4.97 -14.32 6.73
CA LYS A 119 6.37 -14.03 6.47
C LYS A 119 6.78 -12.63 6.93
N VAL A 120 6.13 -11.60 6.42
CA VAL A 120 6.52 -10.21 6.72
C VAL A 120 6.27 -9.89 8.19
N TRP A 121 5.07 -10.18 8.70
CA TRP A 121 4.73 -9.92 10.11
C TRP A 121 5.38 -10.89 11.10
N GLU A 122 5.95 -12.02 10.64
CA GLU A 122 6.77 -12.89 11.49
C GLU A 122 8.10 -12.20 11.84
N GLU A 123 8.71 -11.53 10.86
CA GLU A 123 9.93 -10.73 11.05
C GLU A 123 9.65 -9.36 11.67
N TRP A 124 8.43 -8.85 11.52
CA TRP A 124 7.98 -7.56 12.03
C TRP A 124 6.63 -7.66 12.77
N PRO A 125 6.65 -8.16 14.03
CA PRO A 125 5.44 -8.50 14.77
C PRO A 125 4.47 -7.32 15.03
N GLU A 126 4.97 -6.10 15.12
CA GLU A 126 4.16 -4.89 15.29
C GLU A 126 3.20 -4.67 14.12
N GLY A 127 3.59 -5.09 12.92
CA GLY A 127 2.76 -5.02 11.72
C GLY A 127 1.57 -5.96 11.73
N LYS A 128 1.60 -7.04 12.52
CA LYS A 128 0.52 -8.03 12.59
C LYS A 128 -0.83 -7.45 13.02
N LYS A 129 -0.84 -6.35 13.74
CA LYS A 129 -2.07 -5.61 14.11
C LYS A 129 -2.92 -5.21 12.91
N TRP A 130 -2.30 -5.11 11.71
CA TRP A 130 -2.96 -4.68 10.49
C TRP A 130 -3.68 -5.80 9.73
N SER A 131 -3.30 -7.08 9.93
CA SER A 131 -3.88 -8.22 9.20
C SER A 131 -5.41 -8.27 9.21
N PRO A 132 -6.10 -8.12 10.36
CA PRO A 132 -7.57 -8.16 10.35
C PRO A 132 -8.21 -7.02 9.58
N TRP A 133 -7.55 -5.87 9.54
CA TRP A 133 -8.04 -4.71 8.78
C TRP A 133 -7.76 -4.88 7.29
N ILE A 134 -6.60 -5.39 6.89
CA ILE A 134 -6.26 -5.69 5.49
C ILE A 134 -7.27 -6.70 4.91
N ASP A 135 -7.58 -7.80 5.63
CA ASP A 135 -8.61 -8.77 5.24
C ASP A 135 -10.00 -8.10 5.08
N LYS A 136 -10.36 -7.22 6.01
CA LYS A 136 -11.61 -6.45 5.90
C LYS A 136 -11.66 -5.65 4.60
N ILE A 137 -10.61 -4.87 4.29
CA ILE A 137 -10.55 -4.03 3.07
C ILE A 137 -10.61 -4.90 1.81
N ARG A 138 -9.87 -6.02 1.78
CA ARG A 138 -9.92 -6.98 0.67
C ARG A 138 -11.35 -7.49 0.43
N ARG A 139 -12.07 -7.86 1.49
CA ARG A 139 -13.46 -8.33 1.37
C ARG A 139 -14.40 -7.23 0.89
N TYR A 140 -14.26 -6.01 1.38
CA TYR A 140 -15.11 -4.88 0.99
C TYR A 140 -14.84 -4.42 -0.44
N ARG A 141 -13.58 -4.40 -0.90
CA ARG A 141 -13.22 -4.17 -2.31
C ARG A 141 -13.94 -5.14 -3.25
N ASN A 142 -14.05 -6.40 -2.84
CA ASN A 142 -14.71 -7.43 -3.65
C ASN A 142 -16.26 -7.34 -3.65
N ALA A 143 -16.85 -6.39 -2.92
CA ALA A 143 -18.29 -6.16 -2.93
C ALA A 143 -18.83 -5.56 -4.25
N VAL A 144 -17.94 -5.19 -5.17
CA VAL A 144 -18.28 -4.79 -6.55
C VAL A 144 -19.05 -5.87 -7.34
N HIS A 145 -19.01 -7.13 -6.89
CA HIS A 145 -19.74 -8.23 -7.51
C HIS A 145 -21.16 -8.36 -6.95
N PRO A 146 -22.21 -7.86 -7.63
CA PRO A 146 -23.56 -7.68 -7.08
C PRO A 146 -24.31 -9.00 -6.84
N PHE A 147 -23.86 -10.11 -7.43
CA PHE A 147 -24.48 -11.43 -7.25
C PHE A 147 -24.09 -12.13 -5.94
N MET A 148 -23.16 -11.57 -5.19
CA MET A 148 -22.78 -12.06 -3.87
C MET A 148 -23.06 -10.97 -2.83
N ARG A 149 -24.04 -11.24 -1.95
CA ARG A 149 -24.31 -10.33 -0.83
C ARG A 149 -23.08 -10.22 0.05
N ARG A 150 -22.53 -9.02 0.14
CA ARG A 150 -21.38 -8.69 1.00
C ARG A 150 -21.74 -7.50 1.88
N ASP A 151 -21.17 -7.49 3.07
CA ASP A 151 -21.17 -6.30 3.90
C ASP A 151 -20.21 -5.27 3.27
N ILE A 152 -20.64 -4.02 3.23
CA ILE A 152 -19.90 -2.87 2.74
C ILE A 152 -19.71 -1.81 3.83
N GLY A 153 -20.05 -2.15 5.07
CA GLY A 153 -19.95 -1.25 6.21
C GLY A 153 -20.82 0.01 6.09
N THR A 154 -20.53 0.97 6.93
CA THR A 154 -21.19 2.26 7.01
C THR A 154 -20.26 3.38 6.52
N THR A 155 -20.82 4.57 6.26
CA THR A 155 -20.00 5.77 5.93
C THR A 155 -19.02 6.11 7.06
N LYS A 156 -19.39 5.88 8.32
CA LYS A 156 -18.49 6.08 9.46
C LYS A 156 -17.33 5.11 9.43
N GLU A 157 -17.59 3.84 9.18
CA GLU A 157 -16.53 2.83 9.07
C GLU A 157 -15.59 3.13 7.91
N LEU A 158 -16.09 3.58 6.76
CA LEU A 158 -15.25 4.02 5.66
C LEU A 158 -14.31 5.17 6.08
N LYS A 159 -14.84 6.16 6.81
CA LYS A 159 -14.02 7.27 7.33
C LYS A 159 -12.89 6.75 8.24
N ASP A 160 -13.23 5.84 9.14
CA ASP A 160 -12.26 5.23 10.05
C ASP A 160 -11.22 4.39 9.27
N ASP A 161 -11.64 3.69 8.23
CA ASP A 161 -10.77 2.88 7.37
C ASP A 161 -9.81 3.74 6.52
N LEU A 162 -10.27 4.89 6.01
CA LEU A 162 -9.41 5.85 5.34
C LEU A 162 -8.33 6.40 6.28
N ASN A 163 -8.68 6.69 7.55
CA ASN A 163 -7.69 7.14 8.54
C ASN A 163 -6.69 6.02 8.91
N LYS A 164 -7.14 4.78 8.98
CA LYS A 164 -6.25 3.62 9.18
C LYS A 164 -5.30 3.41 8.02
N PHE A 165 -5.75 3.65 6.80
CA PHE A 165 -4.87 3.61 5.63
C PHE A 165 -3.75 4.64 5.75
N ASP A 166 -4.07 5.89 6.14
CA ASP A 166 -3.06 6.92 6.36
C ASP A 166 -2.03 6.48 7.41
N GLN A 167 -2.50 5.93 8.53
CA GLN A 167 -1.63 5.43 9.59
C GLN A 167 -0.73 4.28 9.11
N LEU A 168 -1.28 3.30 8.37
CA LEU A 168 -0.48 2.20 7.83
C LEU A 168 0.65 2.72 6.93
N ILE A 169 0.37 3.67 6.05
CA ILE A 169 1.39 4.23 5.17
C ILE A 169 2.46 4.96 5.98
N VAL A 170 2.06 5.83 6.91
CA VAL A 170 2.98 6.67 7.69
C VAL A 170 3.79 5.86 8.71
N ASP A 171 3.15 4.89 9.36
CA ASP A 171 3.77 4.16 10.47
C ASP A 171 4.60 2.96 9.99
N GLU A 172 4.21 2.33 8.86
CA GLU A 172 4.79 1.07 8.45
C GLU A 172 5.50 1.16 7.09
N PHE A 173 4.80 1.59 6.03
CA PHE A 173 5.38 1.49 4.68
C PHE A 173 6.35 2.61 4.34
N SER A 174 6.03 3.86 4.66
CA SER A 174 6.93 4.97 4.34
C SER A 174 8.28 4.85 5.02
N PRO A 175 8.37 4.57 6.33
CA PRO A 175 9.66 4.36 6.98
C PRO A 175 10.45 3.21 6.35
N ALA A 176 9.81 2.06 6.11
CA ALA A 176 10.48 0.90 5.56
C ALA A 176 11.00 1.11 4.12
N LEU A 177 10.28 1.90 3.32
CA LEU A 177 10.66 2.17 1.93
C LEU A 177 11.64 3.35 1.78
N LEU A 178 11.65 4.29 2.72
CA LEU A 178 12.58 5.44 2.70
C LEU A 178 13.91 5.13 3.39
N MET A 179 13.93 4.25 4.40
CA MET A 179 15.16 3.83 5.09
C MET A 179 16.10 3.06 4.16
N ASP A 180 15.58 2.22 3.27
CA ASP A 180 16.38 1.47 2.30
C ASP A 180 17.16 2.40 1.36
N TYR A 181 16.62 3.59 1.07
CA TYR A 181 17.31 4.61 0.29
C TYR A 181 18.56 5.16 1.00
N ASP A 182 18.47 5.45 2.29
CA ASP A 182 19.59 6.03 3.06
C ASP A 182 20.70 5.01 3.27
N GLU A 183 20.41 3.74 3.54
CA GLU A 183 21.40 2.67 3.71
C GLU A 183 22.16 2.38 2.41
N ASN A 184 21.48 2.32 1.27
CA ASN A 184 22.11 2.04 -0.02
C ASN A 184 23.01 3.20 -0.53
N LEU A 185 22.75 4.45 -0.13
CA LEU A 185 23.62 5.58 -0.42
C LEU A 185 24.95 5.51 0.36
N LEU A 186 24.91 4.97 1.57
CA LEU A 186 26.12 4.82 2.41
C LEU A 186 27.03 3.69 1.91
N ASP A 187 26.46 2.61 1.37
CA ASP A 187 27.22 1.44 0.90
C ASP A 187 27.89 1.68 -0.47
N ASN A 188 27.36 2.57 -1.30
CA ASN A 188 27.92 2.91 -2.62
C ASN A 188 29.03 3.98 -2.55
N GLY A 189 29.37 4.50 -1.39
CA GLY A 189 30.42 5.51 -1.16
C GLY A 189 31.83 4.94 -0.91
N GLU A 190 32.00 3.63 -0.80
CA GLU A 190 33.27 2.99 -0.47
C GLU A 190 33.78 1.94 -1.49
N ASN A 191 33.57 2.15 -2.80
CA ASN A 191 34.25 1.33 -3.84
C ASN A 191 34.88 2.18 -4.92
#